data_d400faaeca831ea3d220585a3fdee346
#
_entry.id   d400faaeca831ea3d220585a3fdee346
#
_cell.length_a   1.000
_cell.length_b   1.000
_cell.length_c   1.000
_cell.angle_alpha   90.00
_cell.angle_beta   90.00
_cell.angle_gamma   90.00
#
_symmetry.space_group_name_H-M   'P 1'
#
loop_
_entity.id
_entity.type
_entity.pdbx_description
1 polymer ?
#
loop_
_entity_poly.entity_id
_entity_poly.type
_entity_poly.pdbx_seq_one_letter_code
_entity_poly.pdbx_strand_id
1 'polypeptide(L)'
;MKVTDAGFFRSLVRLADDGWRMGWHERNGGNLSFRLTEEELRSAEEELRPGAWVPLGFSVPELAGTAFAVTGTGRYFRDAAVKPEDTFGLIGLDGRGENYRILWGFAHGGRPTSELPTHLLTHAVKASLPGEPRRVVYHAHPSNIIALTFVLPLSDEVFTRELWEMFPECPLVFPEGVGVAPWMVPGGRAIAEATGDLMKRYNIVVWAHHGVFCAGEDPDAAFGLMHTVEKSAEILMKVLAVPGGKKQTVAPEQLRRLSEECGVDLPERFLRDKPGQNP
;
A
#
# COMPACT_ATOMS: atom_id res chain seq x y z
N MET A 1 -3.07 4.79 -28.58
CA MET A 1 -1.91 5.46 -27.90
C MET A 1 -1.02 4.36 -27.31
N LYS A 2 0.30 4.58 -27.20
CA LYS A 2 1.15 3.60 -26.51
C LYS A 2 0.80 3.52 -25.03
N VAL A 3 0.84 2.32 -24.43
CA VAL A 3 0.64 2.12 -22.99
C VAL A 3 1.59 3.00 -22.18
N THR A 4 2.85 3.06 -22.57
CA THR A 4 3.90 3.86 -21.91
C THR A 4 3.66 5.38 -21.97
N ASP A 5 2.84 5.84 -22.91
CA ASP A 5 2.48 7.26 -23.06
C ASP A 5 1.20 7.62 -22.31
N ALA A 6 0.47 6.64 -21.81
CA ALA A 6 -0.76 6.87 -21.06
C ALA A 6 -0.48 7.55 -19.70
N GLY A 7 -1.36 8.46 -19.29
CA GLY A 7 -1.21 9.22 -18.04
C GLY A 7 -1.10 8.31 -16.81
N PHE A 8 -1.98 7.30 -16.73
CA PHE A 8 -1.96 6.33 -15.64
C PHE A 8 -0.62 5.58 -15.53
N PHE A 9 -0.02 5.24 -16.69
CA PHE A 9 1.23 4.48 -16.71
C PHE A 9 2.42 5.35 -16.28
N ARG A 10 2.48 6.60 -16.75
CA ARG A 10 3.52 7.54 -16.32
C ARG A 10 3.49 7.81 -14.82
N SER A 11 2.29 7.92 -14.22
CA SER A 11 2.18 8.11 -12.78
C SER A 11 2.65 6.88 -11.98
N LEU A 12 2.44 5.65 -12.50
CA LEU A 12 3.00 4.43 -11.91
C LEU A 12 4.52 4.38 -11.98
N VAL A 13 5.08 4.73 -13.14
CA VAL A 13 6.55 4.80 -13.32
C VAL A 13 7.15 5.82 -12.36
N ARG A 14 6.50 6.98 -12.19
CA ARG A 14 6.93 8.01 -11.24
C ARG A 14 6.91 7.48 -9.80
N LEU A 15 5.81 6.87 -9.35
CA LEU A 15 5.73 6.27 -8.01
C LEU A 15 6.85 5.25 -7.79
N ALA A 16 7.11 4.39 -8.79
CA ALA A 16 8.17 3.39 -8.72
C ALA A 16 9.57 4.02 -8.57
N ASP A 17 9.87 5.08 -9.34
CA ASP A 17 11.14 5.82 -9.27
C ASP A 17 11.29 6.54 -7.94
N ASP A 18 10.24 7.23 -7.47
CA ASP A 18 10.22 7.92 -6.19
C ASP A 18 10.47 6.95 -5.02
N GLY A 19 9.77 5.82 -4.97
CA GLY A 19 9.97 4.81 -3.94
C GLY A 19 11.37 4.17 -3.97
N TRP A 20 11.92 3.93 -5.17
CA TRP A 20 13.29 3.45 -5.29
C TRP A 20 14.31 4.51 -4.79
N ARG A 21 14.14 5.79 -5.13
CA ARG A 21 15.00 6.89 -4.65
C ARG A 21 14.94 7.06 -3.13
N MET A 22 13.80 6.77 -2.51
CA MET A 22 13.65 6.74 -1.06
C MET A 22 14.36 5.54 -0.40
N GLY A 23 14.87 4.58 -1.18
CA GLY A 23 15.54 3.38 -0.68
C GLY A 23 14.59 2.30 -0.16
N TRP A 24 13.31 2.32 -0.59
CA TRP A 24 12.29 1.38 -0.12
C TRP A 24 12.18 0.09 -0.95
N HIS A 25 13.02 -0.04 -1.99
CA HIS A 25 12.97 -1.15 -2.96
C HIS A 25 14.37 -1.71 -3.19
N GLU A 26 14.86 -2.51 -2.24
CA GLU A 26 16.10 -3.26 -2.44
C GLU A 26 15.88 -4.37 -3.47
N ARG A 27 16.81 -4.53 -4.40
CA ARG A 27 16.73 -5.53 -5.47
C ARG A 27 15.36 -5.50 -6.18
N ASN A 28 14.58 -6.57 -6.04
CA ASN A 28 13.22 -6.72 -6.55
C ASN A 28 12.16 -6.64 -5.42
N GLY A 29 12.50 -6.02 -4.31
CA GLY A 29 11.62 -5.85 -3.15
C GLY A 29 10.48 -4.88 -3.44
N GLY A 30 9.33 -5.15 -2.84
CA GLY A 30 8.12 -4.39 -3.04
C GLY A 30 7.42 -4.65 -4.38
N ASN A 31 6.21 -4.16 -4.51
CA ASN A 31 5.38 -4.30 -5.71
C ASN A 31 4.21 -3.31 -5.68
N LEU A 32 3.55 -3.19 -6.82
CA LEU A 32 2.47 -2.24 -6.94
C LEU A 32 1.44 -2.73 -7.97
N SER A 33 0.16 -2.38 -7.74
CA SER A 33 -0.91 -2.57 -8.71
C SER A 33 -1.85 -1.38 -8.75
N PHE A 34 -2.40 -1.11 -9.94
CA PHE A 34 -3.35 -0.03 -10.17
C PHE A 34 -4.54 -0.57 -10.95
N ARG A 35 -5.74 -0.47 -10.36
CA ARG A 35 -7.00 -0.83 -11.01
C ARG A 35 -7.38 0.23 -12.02
N LEU A 36 -7.42 -0.14 -13.29
CA LEU A 36 -7.71 0.76 -14.39
C LEU A 36 -9.22 1.00 -14.54
N THR A 37 -9.58 2.19 -14.96
CA THR A 37 -10.92 2.48 -15.49
C THR A 37 -11.05 1.94 -16.91
N GLU A 38 -12.29 1.84 -17.42
CA GLU A 38 -12.51 1.47 -18.82
C GLU A 38 -11.92 2.48 -19.81
N GLU A 39 -11.91 3.77 -19.45
CA GLU A 39 -11.33 4.83 -20.28
C GLU A 39 -9.81 4.70 -20.37
N GLU A 40 -9.15 4.48 -19.21
CA GLU A 40 -7.70 4.25 -19.16
C GLU A 40 -7.31 3.02 -20.00
N LEU A 41 -8.05 1.91 -19.87
CA LEU A 41 -7.79 0.72 -20.67
C LEU A 41 -8.02 0.94 -22.16
N ARG A 42 -9.11 1.60 -22.54
CA ARG A 42 -9.40 1.95 -23.94
C ARG A 42 -8.33 2.85 -24.55
N SER A 43 -7.75 3.75 -23.78
CA SER A 43 -6.68 4.64 -24.28
C SER A 43 -5.46 3.87 -24.82
N ALA A 44 -5.25 2.65 -24.33
CA ALA A 44 -4.14 1.77 -24.67
C ALA A 44 -4.53 0.59 -25.59
N GLU A 45 -5.79 0.52 -26.06
CA GLU A 45 -6.39 -0.64 -26.75
C GLU A 45 -5.57 -1.14 -27.95
N GLU A 46 -4.97 -0.24 -28.71
CA GLU A 46 -4.19 -0.58 -29.92
C GLU A 46 -2.98 -1.49 -29.62
N GLU A 47 -2.41 -1.41 -28.42
CA GLU A 47 -1.25 -2.21 -27.99
C GLU A 47 -1.63 -3.47 -27.23
N LEU A 48 -2.89 -3.65 -26.86
CA LEU A 48 -3.31 -4.81 -26.11
C LEU A 48 -3.25 -6.08 -26.96
N ARG A 49 -2.63 -7.11 -26.40
CA ARG A 49 -2.49 -8.44 -27.02
C ARG A 49 -2.86 -9.50 -25.99
N PRO A 50 -4.18 -9.78 -25.82
CA PRO A 50 -4.63 -10.70 -24.80
C PRO A 50 -4.01 -12.09 -24.95
N GLY A 51 -3.32 -12.54 -23.89
CA GLY A 51 -2.77 -13.88 -23.78
C GLY A 51 -3.80 -14.93 -23.33
N ALA A 52 -3.31 -16.13 -23.02
CA ALA A 52 -4.12 -17.18 -22.46
C ALA A 52 -4.59 -16.86 -21.04
N TRP A 53 -5.72 -17.44 -20.63
CA TRP A 53 -6.22 -17.37 -19.28
C TRP A 53 -5.37 -18.21 -18.33
N VAL A 54 -5.07 -17.66 -17.17
CA VAL A 54 -4.28 -18.27 -16.10
C VAL A 54 -5.14 -18.28 -14.82
N PRO A 55 -5.38 -19.45 -14.19
CA PRO A 55 -6.13 -19.51 -12.95
C PRO A 55 -5.47 -18.72 -11.82
N LEU A 56 -6.25 -17.96 -11.05
CA LEU A 56 -5.80 -17.27 -9.84
C LEU A 56 -5.62 -18.25 -8.66
N GLY A 57 -6.40 -19.34 -8.62
CA GLY A 57 -6.48 -20.25 -7.47
C GLY A 57 -7.39 -19.76 -6.34
N PHE A 58 -8.04 -18.62 -6.53
CA PHE A 58 -9.08 -18.03 -5.67
C PHE A 58 -10.03 -17.20 -6.53
N SER A 59 -11.10 -16.66 -5.94
CA SER A 59 -12.09 -15.83 -6.65
C SER A 59 -12.21 -14.46 -6.02
N VAL A 60 -12.33 -13.41 -6.87
CA VAL A 60 -12.57 -12.02 -6.52
C VAL A 60 -13.70 -11.46 -7.39
N PRO A 61 -14.94 -11.91 -7.19
CA PRO A 61 -16.07 -11.53 -8.05
C PRO A 61 -16.34 -10.03 -8.08
N GLU A 62 -15.96 -9.29 -7.03
CA GLU A 62 -16.04 -7.82 -6.95
C GLU A 62 -15.17 -7.12 -8.00
N LEU A 63 -14.18 -7.84 -8.54
CA LEU A 63 -13.24 -7.35 -9.56
C LEU A 63 -13.45 -7.99 -10.94
N ALA A 64 -14.56 -8.72 -11.12
CA ALA A 64 -14.85 -9.40 -12.39
C ALA A 64 -14.80 -8.43 -13.57
N GLY A 65 -14.11 -8.82 -14.64
CA GLY A 65 -13.96 -8.03 -15.87
C GLY A 65 -13.06 -6.79 -15.75
N THR A 66 -12.46 -6.52 -14.61
CA THR A 66 -11.58 -5.35 -14.46
C THR A 66 -10.15 -5.62 -14.95
N ALA A 67 -9.43 -4.54 -15.26
CA ALA A 67 -8.03 -4.59 -15.66
C ALA A 67 -7.13 -3.86 -14.64
N PHE A 68 -5.88 -4.31 -14.55
CA PHE A 68 -4.89 -3.78 -13.63
C PHE A 68 -3.55 -3.60 -14.34
N ALA A 69 -2.86 -2.51 -14.04
CA ALA A 69 -1.42 -2.43 -14.24
C ALA A 69 -0.73 -2.99 -12.98
N VAL A 70 0.23 -3.90 -13.14
CA VAL A 70 0.91 -4.56 -12.02
C VAL A 70 2.40 -4.72 -12.30
N THR A 71 3.21 -4.71 -11.24
CA THR A 71 4.64 -5.02 -11.35
C THR A 71 4.89 -6.49 -11.60
N GLY A 72 5.97 -6.79 -12.32
CA GLY A 72 6.41 -8.16 -12.62
C GLY A 72 7.20 -8.78 -11.48
N THR A 73 7.05 -10.10 -11.28
CA THR A 73 7.86 -10.84 -10.32
C THR A 73 9.34 -10.77 -10.68
N GLY A 74 10.20 -10.55 -9.67
CA GLY A 74 11.65 -10.46 -9.84
C GLY A 74 12.12 -9.21 -10.59
N ARG A 75 11.25 -8.23 -10.84
CA ARG A 75 11.60 -6.98 -11.52
C ARG A 75 12.02 -5.91 -10.51
N TYR A 76 12.86 -4.98 -10.98
CA TYR A 76 13.45 -3.94 -10.16
C TYR A 76 12.73 -2.62 -10.40
N PHE A 77 12.30 -1.94 -9.36
CA PHE A 77 11.67 -0.61 -9.47
C PHE A 77 12.59 0.43 -10.14
N ARG A 78 13.89 0.36 -9.91
CA ARG A 78 14.88 1.24 -10.57
C ARG A 78 14.86 1.15 -12.10
N ASP A 79 14.36 0.05 -12.66
CA ASP A 79 14.30 -0.17 -14.10
C ASP A 79 12.96 0.32 -14.70
N ALA A 80 12.01 0.78 -13.88
CA ALA A 80 10.67 1.17 -14.30
C ALA A 80 10.65 2.22 -15.42
N ALA A 81 11.50 3.25 -15.32
CA ALA A 81 11.60 4.31 -16.33
C ALA A 81 12.40 3.88 -17.58
N VAL A 82 13.30 2.89 -17.45
CA VAL A 82 14.22 2.50 -18.53
C VAL A 82 13.69 1.29 -19.31
N LYS A 83 13.02 0.38 -18.61
CA LYS A 83 12.44 -0.85 -19.16
C LYS A 83 11.02 -1.06 -18.66
N PRO A 84 10.09 -0.14 -18.99
CA PRO A 84 8.74 -0.18 -18.45
C PRO A 84 8.00 -1.48 -18.81
N GLU A 85 8.15 -1.99 -20.03
CA GLU A 85 7.50 -3.23 -20.51
C GLU A 85 8.02 -4.51 -19.83
N ASP A 86 9.25 -4.48 -19.28
CA ASP A 86 9.78 -5.57 -18.46
C ASP A 86 9.27 -5.47 -17.02
N THR A 87 9.21 -4.24 -16.49
CA THR A 87 8.90 -3.98 -15.09
C THR A 87 7.41 -4.11 -14.79
N PHE A 88 6.57 -3.69 -15.73
CA PHE A 88 5.12 -3.70 -15.60
C PHE A 88 4.44 -4.56 -16.66
N GLY A 89 3.23 -4.98 -16.34
CA GLY A 89 2.28 -5.52 -17.29
C GLY A 89 0.87 -5.10 -16.98
N LEU A 90 0.02 -5.15 -18.00
CA LEU A 90 -1.43 -5.02 -17.85
C LEU A 90 -2.03 -6.43 -17.80
N ILE A 91 -2.88 -6.68 -16.83
CA ILE A 91 -3.66 -7.92 -16.72
C ILE A 91 -5.15 -7.59 -16.75
N GLY A 92 -5.97 -8.51 -17.28
CA GLY A 92 -7.43 -8.43 -17.21
C GLY A 92 -7.99 -9.64 -16.51
N LEU A 93 -8.98 -9.46 -15.64
CA LEU A 93 -9.70 -10.55 -14.99
C LEU A 93 -10.87 -11.02 -15.86
N ASP A 94 -11.24 -12.28 -15.73
CA ASP A 94 -12.40 -12.82 -16.40
C ASP A 94 -13.73 -12.35 -15.75
N GLY A 95 -14.87 -12.67 -16.37
CA GLY A 95 -16.19 -12.28 -15.90
C GLY A 95 -16.63 -12.95 -14.59
N ARG A 96 -15.78 -13.77 -13.95
CA ARG A 96 -16.00 -14.39 -12.65
C ARG A 96 -14.96 -13.99 -11.60
N GLY A 97 -13.87 -13.30 -12.00
CA GLY A 97 -12.75 -12.99 -11.12
C GLY A 97 -11.98 -14.23 -10.65
N GLU A 98 -11.93 -15.28 -11.47
CA GLU A 98 -11.26 -16.56 -11.15
C GLU A 98 -9.98 -16.76 -11.93
N ASN A 99 -9.85 -16.08 -13.08
CA ASN A 99 -8.70 -16.15 -13.96
C ASN A 99 -8.23 -14.75 -14.35
N TYR A 100 -6.93 -14.63 -14.62
CA TYR A 100 -6.38 -13.46 -15.27
C TYR A 100 -5.74 -13.81 -16.60
N ARG A 101 -5.57 -12.84 -17.46
CA ARG A 101 -4.71 -12.91 -18.65
C ARG A 101 -3.85 -11.68 -18.75
N ILE A 102 -2.65 -11.84 -19.32
CA ILE A 102 -1.80 -10.70 -19.65
C ILE A 102 -2.39 -10.04 -20.90
N LEU A 103 -2.52 -8.72 -20.84
CA LEU A 103 -3.00 -7.88 -21.93
C LEU A 103 -1.85 -7.16 -22.63
N TRP A 104 -0.81 -6.80 -21.87
CA TRP A 104 0.37 -6.06 -22.35
C TRP A 104 1.54 -6.23 -21.36
N GLY A 105 2.76 -6.01 -21.82
CA GLY A 105 3.97 -5.98 -20.99
C GLY A 105 4.45 -7.38 -20.57
N PHE A 106 5.21 -7.42 -19.49
CA PHE A 106 5.92 -8.62 -19.03
C PHE A 106 6.76 -9.25 -20.13
N ALA A 107 7.53 -8.42 -20.83
CA ALA A 107 8.39 -8.85 -21.92
C ALA A 107 9.27 -10.05 -21.50
N HIS A 108 9.67 -10.86 -22.47
CA HIS A 108 10.53 -12.04 -22.25
C HIS A 108 9.94 -13.12 -21.33
N GLY A 109 8.61 -13.30 -21.34
CA GLY A 109 7.93 -14.35 -20.56
C GLY A 109 7.80 -14.04 -19.07
N GLY A 110 7.82 -12.75 -18.71
CA GLY A 110 7.53 -12.29 -17.35
C GLY A 110 6.09 -12.62 -16.93
N ARG A 111 5.83 -12.46 -15.64
CA ARG A 111 4.50 -12.69 -15.02
C ARG A 111 4.27 -11.69 -13.89
N PRO A 112 3.01 -11.49 -13.45
CA PRO A 112 2.71 -10.62 -12.31
C PRO A 112 3.49 -11.00 -11.05
N THR A 113 3.61 -10.03 -10.14
CA THR A 113 4.22 -10.25 -8.81
C THR A 113 3.67 -11.50 -8.12
N SER A 114 4.51 -12.19 -7.34
CA SER A 114 4.09 -13.33 -6.52
C SER A 114 3.09 -12.95 -5.42
N GLU A 115 2.99 -11.67 -5.09
CA GLU A 115 2.02 -11.12 -4.13
C GLU A 115 0.71 -10.66 -4.78
N LEU A 116 0.46 -11.02 -6.06
CA LEU A 116 -0.80 -10.72 -6.74
C LEU A 116 -2.04 -11.10 -5.93
N PRO A 117 -2.08 -12.23 -5.17
CA PRO A 117 -3.22 -12.53 -4.31
C PRO A 117 -3.50 -11.43 -3.27
N THR A 118 -2.47 -10.90 -2.59
CA THR A 118 -2.62 -9.81 -1.62
C THR A 118 -3.15 -8.54 -2.29
N HIS A 119 -2.63 -8.21 -3.47
CA HIS A 119 -3.11 -7.06 -4.24
C HIS A 119 -4.58 -7.19 -4.62
N LEU A 120 -4.97 -8.31 -5.23
CA LEU A 120 -6.35 -8.51 -5.69
C LEU A 120 -7.34 -8.59 -4.52
N LEU A 121 -7.01 -9.28 -3.43
CA LEU A 121 -7.87 -9.30 -2.24
C LEU A 121 -8.01 -7.91 -1.61
N THR A 122 -6.93 -7.13 -1.56
CA THR A 122 -6.98 -5.72 -1.12
C THR A 122 -7.88 -4.88 -2.04
N HIS A 123 -7.72 -5.00 -3.36
CA HIS A 123 -8.59 -4.29 -4.31
C HIS A 123 -10.06 -4.70 -4.18
N ALA A 124 -10.36 -6.00 -3.98
CA ALA A 124 -11.72 -6.48 -3.79
C ALA A 124 -12.35 -5.88 -2.52
N VAL A 125 -11.62 -5.89 -1.41
CA VAL A 125 -12.06 -5.24 -0.16
C VAL A 125 -12.32 -3.75 -0.40
N LYS A 126 -11.37 -3.03 -1.00
CA LYS A 126 -11.50 -1.59 -1.23
C LYS A 126 -12.62 -1.24 -2.23
N ALA A 127 -12.91 -2.12 -3.18
CA ALA A 127 -14.02 -1.94 -4.11
C ALA A 127 -15.40 -2.11 -3.45
N SER A 128 -15.49 -2.88 -2.36
CA SER A 128 -16.73 -3.12 -1.61
C SER A 128 -17.02 -2.09 -0.53
N LEU A 129 -16.07 -1.21 -0.19
CA LEU A 129 -16.24 -0.17 0.82
C LEU A 129 -16.84 1.11 0.22
N PRO A 130 -17.65 1.86 0.99
CA PRO A 130 -18.15 3.15 0.57
C PRO A 130 -17.03 4.20 0.50
N GLY A 131 -17.27 5.30 -0.23
CA GLY A 131 -16.36 6.44 -0.36
C GLY A 131 -15.57 6.42 -1.68
N GLU A 132 -14.53 7.24 -1.73
CA GLU A 132 -13.69 7.34 -2.93
C GLU A 132 -12.94 6.03 -3.20
N PRO A 133 -12.91 5.57 -4.45
CA PRO A 133 -12.34 4.28 -4.78
C PRO A 133 -10.82 4.26 -4.58
N ARG A 134 -10.32 3.36 -3.75
CA ARG A 134 -8.88 3.10 -3.62
C ARG A 134 -8.43 2.20 -4.77
N ARG A 135 -7.76 2.79 -5.76
CA ARG A 135 -7.40 2.11 -7.01
C ARG A 135 -5.96 1.64 -7.08
N VAL A 136 -5.11 2.10 -6.17
CA VAL A 136 -3.69 1.74 -6.11
C VAL A 136 -3.40 0.95 -4.84
N VAL A 137 -2.72 -0.18 -4.98
CA VAL A 137 -2.14 -0.92 -3.86
C VAL A 137 -0.63 -0.91 -4.04
N TYR A 138 0.07 -0.36 -3.06
CA TYR A 138 1.51 -0.16 -3.07
C TYR A 138 2.16 -0.85 -1.88
N HIS A 139 3.12 -1.74 -2.15
CA HIS A 139 3.94 -2.43 -1.15
C HIS A 139 5.40 -2.02 -1.28
N ALA A 140 6.01 -1.68 -0.15
CA ALA A 140 7.39 -1.27 -0.06
C ALA A 140 8.02 -1.67 1.29
N HIS A 141 9.35 -1.54 1.40
CA HIS A 141 10.14 -1.90 2.58
C HIS A 141 10.79 -0.66 3.24
N PRO A 142 10.01 0.31 3.73
CA PRO A 142 10.58 1.48 4.42
C PRO A 142 11.18 1.06 5.77
N SER A 143 12.44 1.45 6.00
CA SER A 143 13.28 0.83 7.04
C SER A 143 12.86 1.20 8.46
N ASN A 144 12.38 2.45 8.69
CA ASN A 144 12.08 2.89 10.05
C ASN A 144 10.80 2.24 10.58
N ILE A 145 9.75 2.16 9.76
CA ILE A 145 8.52 1.49 10.17
C ILE A 145 8.74 -0.01 10.37
N ILE A 146 9.58 -0.65 9.57
CA ILE A 146 10.00 -2.04 9.79
C ILE A 146 10.75 -2.17 11.13
N ALA A 147 11.69 -1.26 11.42
CA ALA A 147 12.46 -1.27 12.67
C ALA A 147 11.53 -1.12 13.89
N LEU A 148 10.47 -0.34 13.80
CA LEU A 148 9.48 -0.21 14.88
C LEU A 148 8.81 -1.56 15.22
N THR A 149 8.68 -2.48 14.28
CA THR A 149 8.09 -3.81 14.56
C THR A 149 8.95 -4.70 15.46
N PHE A 150 10.21 -4.34 15.68
CA PHE A 150 11.11 -5.03 16.61
C PHE A 150 11.11 -4.44 18.03
N VAL A 151 10.60 -3.22 18.19
CA VAL A 151 10.68 -2.48 19.45
C VAL A 151 9.33 -2.10 20.04
N LEU A 152 8.26 -2.14 19.27
CA LEU A 152 6.89 -1.87 19.71
C LEU A 152 6.08 -3.16 19.79
N PRO A 153 5.09 -3.25 20.71
CA PRO A 153 4.06 -4.28 20.65
C PRO A 153 3.33 -4.25 19.30
N LEU A 154 3.15 -5.40 18.67
CA LEU A 154 2.48 -5.54 17.37
C LEU A 154 0.97 -5.37 17.53
N SER A 155 0.52 -4.13 17.64
CA SER A 155 -0.87 -3.74 17.85
C SER A 155 -1.23 -2.52 17.00
N ASP A 156 -2.40 -2.56 16.37
CA ASP A 156 -2.97 -1.43 15.61
C ASP A 156 -3.00 -0.15 16.46
N GLU A 157 -3.42 -0.27 17.72
CA GLU A 157 -3.55 0.87 18.64
C GLU A 157 -2.19 1.46 19.01
N VAL A 158 -1.21 0.60 19.31
CA VAL A 158 0.14 1.06 19.69
C VAL A 158 0.81 1.76 18.50
N PHE A 159 0.82 1.14 17.32
CA PHE A 159 1.44 1.75 16.15
C PHE A 159 0.76 3.05 15.74
N THR A 160 -0.57 3.08 15.70
CA THR A 160 -1.31 4.31 15.36
C THR A 160 -0.96 5.44 16.31
N ARG A 161 -1.01 5.21 17.62
CA ARG A 161 -0.69 6.23 18.63
C ARG A 161 0.75 6.70 18.55
N GLU A 162 1.69 5.78 18.49
CA GLU A 162 3.11 6.11 18.43
C GLU A 162 3.44 6.98 17.20
N LEU A 163 2.80 6.73 16.06
CA LEU A 163 2.96 7.53 14.84
C LEU A 163 2.27 8.90 14.96
N TRP A 164 1.04 8.96 15.46
CA TRP A 164 0.29 10.20 15.60
C TRP A 164 0.91 11.15 16.64
N GLU A 165 1.41 10.61 17.74
CA GLU A 165 2.08 11.37 18.79
C GLU A 165 3.39 12.02 18.33
N MET A 166 4.01 11.53 17.23
CA MET A 166 5.27 12.03 16.69
C MET A 166 5.12 13.02 15.55
N PHE A 167 3.99 13.01 14.83
CA PHE A 167 3.85 13.82 13.62
C PHE A 167 2.38 14.17 13.35
N PRO A 168 1.97 15.45 13.49
CA PRO A 168 0.57 15.85 13.45
C PRO A 168 -0.10 15.69 12.08
N GLU A 169 0.67 15.51 11.00
CA GLU A 169 0.14 15.17 9.69
C GLU A 169 -0.46 13.76 9.64
N CYS A 170 0.03 12.84 10.49
CA CYS A 170 -0.45 11.47 10.50
C CYS A 170 -1.96 11.33 10.70
N PRO A 171 -2.58 11.92 11.75
CA PRO A 171 -4.04 11.84 11.92
C PRO A 171 -4.82 12.57 10.83
N LEU A 172 -4.21 13.47 10.06
CA LEU A 172 -4.85 14.11 8.90
C LEU A 172 -4.79 13.24 7.64
N VAL A 173 -3.71 12.50 7.46
CA VAL A 173 -3.45 11.68 6.26
C VAL A 173 -4.04 10.26 6.39
N PHE A 174 -4.01 9.67 7.58
CA PHE A 174 -4.60 8.36 7.88
C PHE A 174 -5.36 8.39 9.21
N PRO A 175 -6.53 9.06 9.23
CA PRO A 175 -7.35 9.22 10.43
C PRO A 175 -7.89 7.89 10.98
N GLU A 176 -8.03 6.88 10.14
CA GLU A 176 -8.39 5.53 10.54
C GLU A 176 -7.28 4.79 11.31
N GLY A 177 -6.04 5.30 11.26
CA GLY A 177 -4.86 4.68 11.83
C GLY A 177 -4.20 3.66 10.89
N VAL A 178 -3.40 2.76 11.47
CA VAL A 178 -2.70 1.69 10.75
C VAL A 178 -3.06 0.32 11.32
N GLY A 179 -3.20 -0.68 10.45
CA GLY A 179 -3.30 -2.09 10.83
C GLY A 179 -1.93 -2.73 10.96
N VAL A 180 -1.77 -3.70 11.84
CA VAL A 180 -0.51 -4.43 12.03
C VAL A 180 -0.77 -5.93 11.89
N ALA A 181 -0.22 -6.54 10.85
CA ALA A 181 -0.22 -7.99 10.68
C ALA A 181 1.00 -8.60 11.39
N PRO A 182 0.83 -9.68 12.15
CA PRO A 182 1.97 -10.42 12.71
C PRO A 182 2.83 -10.97 11.57
N TRP A 183 4.06 -11.39 11.92
CA TRP A 183 4.92 -12.02 10.91
C TRP A 183 4.26 -13.27 10.32
N MET A 184 4.21 -13.32 9.02
CA MET A 184 3.68 -14.43 8.23
C MET A 184 4.56 -14.60 6.98
N VAL A 185 4.52 -15.81 6.38
CA VAL A 185 5.27 -16.07 5.13
C VAL A 185 4.69 -15.22 3.99
N PRO A 186 5.51 -14.36 3.34
CA PRO A 186 5.05 -13.50 2.25
C PRO A 186 4.58 -14.30 1.02
N GLY A 187 3.67 -13.70 0.23
CA GLY A 187 3.17 -14.29 -1.03
C GLY A 187 2.17 -15.43 -0.85
N GLY A 188 1.93 -15.87 0.39
CA GLY A 188 0.97 -16.93 0.69
C GLY A 188 -0.46 -16.41 0.86
N ARG A 189 -1.45 -17.34 0.83
CA ARG A 189 -2.86 -17.01 1.00
C ARG A 189 -3.16 -16.43 2.39
N ALA A 190 -2.55 -16.97 3.43
CA ALA A 190 -2.81 -16.55 4.81
C ALA A 190 -2.48 -15.06 5.04
N ILE A 191 -1.32 -14.58 4.56
CA ILE A 191 -0.95 -13.16 4.69
C ILE A 191 -1.85 -12.27 3.81
N ALA A 192 -2.28 -12.76 2.65
CA ALA A 192 -3.18 -12.04 1.76
C ALA A 192 -4.57 -11.84 2.41
N GLU A 193 -5.13 -12.88 3.03
CA GLU A 193 -6.39 -12.82 3.77
C GLU A 193 -6.29 -11.90 5.00
N ALA A 194 -5.24 -12.05 5.80
CA ALA A 194 -5.00 -11.20 6.97
C ALA A 194 -4.86 -9.72 6.58
N THR A 195 -4.15 -9.44 5.47
CA THR A 195 -4.04 -8.08 4.93
C THR A 195 -5.39 -7.55 4.48
N GLY A 196 -6.17 -8.35 3.74
CA GLY A 196 -7.52 -7.99 3.31
C GLY A 196 -8.45 -7.67 4.49
N ASP A 197 -8.40 -8.45 5.57
CA ASP A 197 -9.20 -8.19 6.77
C ASP A 197 -8.82 -6.87 7.46
N LEU A 198 -7.53 -6.54 7.55
CA LEU A 198 -7.07 -5.25 8.06
C LEU A 198 -7.46 -4.10 7.13
N MET A 199 -7.38 -4.30 5.83
CA MET A 199 -7.75 -3.30 4.81
C MET A 199 -9.25 -2.94 4.82
N LYS A 200 -10.11 -3.70 5.48
CA LYS A 200 -11.51 -3.29 5.75
C LYS A 200 -11.60 -2.05 6.64
N ARG A 201 -10.60 -1.81 7.48
CA ARG A 201 -10.58 -0.73 8.47
C ARG A 201 -9.50 0.31 8.23
N TYR A 202 -8.41 -0.06 7.57
CA TYR A 202 -7.21 0.76 7.39
C TYR A 202 -6.85 0.89 5.91
N ASN A 203 -6.21 1.99 5.53
CA ASN A 203 -5.58 2.15 4.23
C ASN A 203 -4.08 1.81 4.26
N ILE A 204 -3.55 1.56 5.45
CA ILE A 204 -2.14 1.22 5.70
C ILE A 204 -2.10 -0.04 6.54
N VAL A 205 -1.35 -1.05 6.09
CA VAL A 205 -1.11 -2.29 6.84
C VAL A 205 0.39 -2.55 6.93
N VAL A 206 0.89 -2.55 8.15
CA VAL A 206 2.28 -2.91 8.47
C VAL A 206 2.38 -4.43 8.57
N TRP A 207 3.29 -5.03 7.81
CA TRP A 207 3.67 -6.43 7.96
C TRP A 207 4.90 -6.51 8.87
N ALA A 208 4.74 -7.12 10.04
CA ALA A 208 5.81 -7.24 11.01
C ALA A 208 7.07 -7.83 10.38
N HIS A 209 8.21 -7.15 10.58
CA HIS A 209 9.56 -7.55 10.12
C HIS A 209 9.71 -7.66 8.59
N HIS A 210 8.82 -7.01 7.81
CA HIS A 210 8.84 -7.13 6.37
C HIS A 210 8.65 -5.79 5.64
N GLY A 211 7.50 -5.12 5.79
CA GLY A 211 7.20 -3.92 5.03
C GLY A 211 5.81 -3.36 5.29
N VAL A 212 5.32 -2.57 4.35
CA VAL A 212 4.02 -1.89 4.45
C VAL A 212 3.24 -2.02 3.16
N PHE A 213 1.93 -2.25 3.26
CA PHE A 213 0.96 -2.10 2.18
C PHE A 213 0.15 -0.82 2.38
N CYS A 214 0.02 -0.02 1.33
CA CYS A 214 -0.87 1.14 1.29
C CYS A 214 -1.91 1.00 0.18
N ALA A 215 -3.14 1.44 0.45
CA ALA A 215 -4.21 1.51 -0.54
C ALA A 215 -4.62 2.98 -0.74
N GLY A 216 -4.29 3.57 -1.89
CA GLY A 216 -4.57 4.95 -2.26
C GLY A 216 -5.57 5.08 -3.42
N GLU A 217 -6.12 6.26 -3.58
CA GLU A 217 -7.03 6.59 -4.70
C GLU A 217 -6.28 6.56 -6.02
N ASP A 218 -5.09 7.10 -6.01
CA ASP A 218 -4.17 7.20 -7.13
C ASP A 218 -2.71 6.96 -6.67
N PRO A 219 -1.73 6.96 -7.57
CA PRO A 219 -0.33 6.77 -7.24
C PRO A 219 0.25 7.80 -6.26
N ASP A 220 -0.13 9.07 -6.37
CA ASP A 220 0.35 10.13 -5.48
C ASP A 220 -0.22 9.95 -4.06
N ALA A 221 -1.49 9.59 -3.92
CA ALA A 221 -2.12 9.28 -2.64
C ALA A 221 -1.47 8.04 -1.99
N ALA A 222 -1.25 6.96 -2.73
CA ALA A 222 -0.59 5.76 -2.20
C ALA A 222 0.85 6.02 -1.74
N PHE A 223 1.61 6.82 -2.51
CA PHE A 223 2.94 7.25 -2.11
C PHE A 223 2.89 8.15 -0.87
N GLY A 224 1.95 9.10 -0.81
CA GLY A 224 1.75 10.01 0.31
C GLY A 224 1.50 9.27 1.62
N LEU A 225 0.63 8.24 1.62
CA LEU A 225 0.39 7.37 2.78
C LEU A 225 1.70 6.72 3.27
N MET A 226 2.44 6.08 2.37
CA MET A 226 3.72 5.43 2.67
C MET A 226 4.74 6.40 3.22
N HIS A 227 4.87 7.57 2.59
CA HIS A 227 5.85 8.59 2.97
C HIS A 227 5.54 9.20 4.34
N THR A 228 4.27 9.47 4.64
CA THR A 228 3.87 10.04 5.93
C THR A 228 4.10 9.05 7.08
N VAL A 229 3.75 7.78 6.88
CA VAL A 229 4.03 6.71 7.86
C VAL A 229 5.53 6.57 8.13
N GLU A 230 6.33 6.48 7.08
CA GLU A 230 7.78 6.34 7.21
C GLU A 230 8.42 7.57 7.83
N LYS A 231 7.96 8.79 7.48
CA LYS A 231 8.44 10.03 8.10
C LYS A 231 8.22 10.04 9.61
N SER A 232 7.04 9.68 10.07
CA SER A 232 6.75 9.60 11.50
C SER A 232 7.58 8.50 12.18
N ALA A 233 7.70 7.33 11.54
CA ALA A 233 8.54 6.24 12.05
C ALA A 233 10.01 6.64 12.14
N GLU A 234 10.54 7.38 11.16
CA GLU A 234 11.89 7.94 11.17
C GLU A 234 12.11 8.87 12.38
N ILE A 235 11.15 9.76 12.64
CA ILE A 235 11.20 10.68 13.79
C ILE A 235 11.21 9.86 15.08
N LEU A 236 10.29 8.91 15.22
CA LEU A 236 10.19 8.05 16.41
C LEU A 236 11.48 7.26 16.65
N MET A 237 12.05 6.64 15.63
CA MET A 237 13.32 5.90 15.74
C MET A 237 14.46 6.81 16.22
N LYS A 238 14.56 8.03 15.71
CA LYS A 238 15.56 9.03 16.16
C LYS A 238 15.33 9.42 17.61
N VAL A 239 14.08 9.62 18.04
CA VAL A 239 13.73 9.96 19.42
C VAL A 239 14.05 8.82 20.38
N LEU A 240 13.74 7.57 20.00
CA LEU A 240 14.04 6.39 20.81
C LEU A 240 15.55 6.14 20.97
N ALA A 241 16.37 6.58 20.01
CA ALA A 241 17.82 6.47 20.08
C ALA A 241 18.47 7.49 21.06
N VAL A 242 17.74 8.53 21.48
CA VAL A 242 18.24 9.51 22.44
C VAL A 242 18.13 8.96 23.86
N PRO A 243 19.17 9.09 24.72
CA PRO A 243 19.09 8.69 26.13
C PRO A 243 17.89 9.31 26.86
N GLY A 244 17.07 8.45 27.45
CA GLY A 244 15.82 8.84 28.11
C GLY A 244 14.61 8.98 27.18
N GLY A 245 14.76 8.72 25.88
CA GLY A 245 13.67 8.63 24.92
C GLY A 245 12.78 9.86 24.84
N LYS A 246 11.49 9.67 24.66
CA LYS A 246 10.48 10.72 24.58
C LYS A 246 10.43 11.58 25.86
N LYS A 247 10.51 12.88 25.73
CA LYS A 247 10.29 13.87 26.84
C LYS A 247 8.88 14.47 26.75
N GLN A 248 8.34 14.57 25.57
CA GLN A 248 7.01 15.07 25.25
C GLN A 248 6.54 14.47 23.93
N THR A 249 5.25 14.48 23.72
CA THR A 249 4.57 14.03 22.48
C THR A 249 3.40 14.94 22.18
N VAL A 250 2.78 14.81 21.03
CA VAL A 250 1.45 15.39 20.79
C VAL A 250 0.46 14.64 21.69
N ALA A 251 -0.10 15.34 22.68
CA ALA A 251 -1.01 14.73 23.67
C ALA A 251 -2.38 14.42 23.06
N PRO A 252 -3.16 13.47 23.66
CA PRO A 252 -4.51 13.15 23.19
C PRO A 252 -5.45 14.37 23.07
N GLU A 253 -5.37 15.32 23.98
CA GLU A 253 -6.15 16.56 23.95
C GLU A 253 -5.78 17.45 22.75
N GLN A 254 -4.50 17.47 22.39
CA GLN A 254 -4.02 18.21 21.23
C GLN A 254 -4.47 17.54 19.93
N LEU A 255 -4.50 16.19 19.90
CA LEU A 255 -5.05 15.42 18.77
C LEU A 255 -6.57 15.63 18.61
N ARG A 256 -7.34 15.69 19.73
CA ARG A 256 -8.77 16.04 19.68
C ARG A 256 -9.00 17.45 19.14
N ARG A 257 -8.21 18.40 19.60
CA ARG A 257 -8.27 19.77 19.09
C ARG A 257 -7.92 19.83 17.60
N LEU A 258 -6.90 19.09 17.15
CA LEU A 258 -6.55 18.97 15.73
C LEU A 258 -7.73 18.40 14.92
N SER A 259 -8.37 17.34 15.43
CA SER A 259 -9.56 16.72 14.84
C SER A 259 -10.69 17.76 14.64
N GLU A 260 -11.01 18.52 15.69
CA GLU A 260 -12.06 19.57 15.65
C GLU A 260 -11.71 20.70 14.67
N GLU A 261 -10.48 21.25 14.73
CA GLU A 261 -10.06 22.38 13.90
C GLU A 261 -9.93 22.01 12.41
N CYS A 262 -9.54 20.77 12.10
CA CYS A 262 -9.36 20.28 10.73
C CYS A 262 -10.57 19.52 10.17
N GLY A 263 -11.60 19.28 10.98
CA GLY A 263 -12.82 18.56 10.57
C GLY A 263 -12.56 17.09 10.20
N VAL A 264 -11.61 16.43 10.89
CA VAL A 264 -11.23 15.03 10.67
C VAL A 264 -11.72 14.21 11.85
N ASP A 265 -12.46 13.12 11.60
CA ASP A 265 -12.95 12.22 12.64
C ASP A 265 -11.86 11.23 13.06
N LEU A 266 -11.41 11.29 14.31
CA LEU A 266 -10.41 10.40 14.89
C LEU A 266 -11.06 9.38 15.82
N PRO A 267 -10.87 8.08 15.61
CA PRO A 267 -11.43 7.05 16.48
C PRO A 267 -10.94 7.18 17.93
N GLU A 268 -11.86 7.35 18.88
CA GLU A 268 -11.57 7.59 20.30
C GLU A 268 -10.68 6.49 20.94
N ARG A 269 -10.71 5.26 20.41
CA ARG A 269 -9.83 4.18 20.88
C ARG A 269 -8.33 4.52 20.80
N PHE A 270 -7.93 5.40 19.86
CA PHE A 270 -6.54 5.84 19.71
C PHE A 270 -6.19 7.05 20.59
N LEU A 271 -7.19 7.70 21.20
CA LEU A 271 -7.04 8.91 22.01
C LEU A 271 -7.17 8.64 23.52
N ARG A 272 -7.37 7.39 23.94
CA ARG A 272 -7.48 7.02 25.37
C ARG A 272 -6.11 7.07 26.05
N ASP A 273 -6.08 7.47 27.32
CA ASP A 273 -4.86 7.46 28.12
C ASP A 273 -4.24 6.05 28.21
N LYS A 274 -2.91 6.00 28.16
CA LYS A 274 -2.20 4.72 28.35
C LYS A 274 -2.44 4.24 29.81
N PRO A 275 -2.81 2.97 30.03
CA PRO A 275 -2.90 2.44 31.39
C PRO A 275 -1.55 2.61 32.10
N GLY A 276 -1.51 3.40 33.19
CA GLY A 276 -0.32 3.60 34.02
C GLY A 276 0.49 4.86 33.76
N GLN A 277 0.07 5.78 32.91
CA GLN A 277 0.60 7.15 32.83
C GLN A 277 -0.42 8.09 33.48
N ASN A 278 -0.42 8.16 34.81
CA ASN A 278 -0.96 9.30 35.53
C ASN A 278 0.11 10.42 35.54
N PRO A 279 -0.32 11.71 35.42
CA PRO A 279 0.55 12.87 35.37
C PRO A 279 1.48 12.99 36.56
#